data_1a21e603088adff6a86eabbcbe456979
#
_entry.id   1a21e603088adff6a86eabbcbe456979
#
_cell.length_a   1.000
_cell.length_b   1.000
_cell.length_c   1.000
_cell.angle_alpha   90.00
_cell.angle_beta   90.00
_cell.angle_gamma   90.00
#
_symmetry.space_group_name_H-M   'P 1'
#
loop_
_entity.id
_entity.type
_entity.pdbx_description
1 polymer ?
#
loop_
_entity_poly.entity_id
_entity_poly.type
_entity_poly.pdbx_seq_one_letter_code
_entity_poly.pdbx_strand_id
1 'polypeptide(L)'
;IETLSDEDVATILDKVFRTDDPEHPGVAAFTAQGRTVISGPIEVLNYSYFEEDFPDTFRTAMTIRSEIAERGWERVVAFQTRNPMHRAHEELCRMAMEDLSADGVLIHMLLGKLKPGDIPADVRDASIRKMVDLYFPPNSVMVTGYGFDMLSAGPREAVLHAVFRQNAGCTHLIV
;
A
#
# COMPACT_ATOMS: atom_id res chain seq x y z
N ILE A 1 -2.42 -14.59 25.11
CA ILE A 1 -3.09 -15.46 24.11
C ILE A 1 -4.57 -15.49 24.44
N GLU A 2 -5.39 -15.18 23.47
CA GLU A 2 -6.84 -15.13 23.60
C GLU A 2 -7.50 -16.00 22.52
N THR A 3 -8.71 -16.45 22.76
CA THR A 3 -9.52 -17.15 21.76
C THR A 3 -10.77 -16.33 21.49
N LEU A 4 -10.99 -15.95 20.23
CA LEU A 4 -12.16 -15.20 19.80
C LEU A 4 -13.44 -16.03 20.03
N SER A 5 -14.42 -15.43 20.72
CA SER A 5 -15.76 -15.97 20.85
C SER A 5 -16.54 -15.88 19.54
N ASP A 6 -17.70 -16.51 19.46
CA ASP A 6 -18.61 -16.38 18.31
C ASP A 6 -19.08 -14.93 18.14
N GLU A 7 -19.28 -14.19 19.24
CA GLU A 7 -19.66 -12.79 19.24
C GLU A 7 -18.54 -11.89 18.71
N ASP A 8 -17.27 -12.16 19.09
CA ASP A 8 -16.11 -11.43 18.58
C ASP A 8 -15.97 -11.62 17.07
N VAL A 9 -16.07 -12.88 16.60
CA VAL A 9 -16.04 -13.21 15.18
C VAL A 9 -17.15 -12.49 14.42
N ALA A 10 -18.38 -12.56 14.89
CA ALA A 10 -19.51 -11.88 14.26
C ALA A 10 -19.32 -10.35 14.22
N THR A 11 -18.77 -9.77 15.29
CA THR A 11 -18.44 -8.35 15.36
C THR A 11 -17.36 -7.97 14.35
N ILE A 12 -16.32 -8.77 14.22
CA ILE A 12 -15.25 -8.54 13.22
C ILE A 12 -15.82 -8.61 11.80
N LEU A 13 -16.61 -9.64 11.49
CA LEU A 13 -17.22 -9.79 10.17
C LEU A 13 -18.09 -8.58 9.81
N ASP A 14 -18.96 -8.14 10.73
CA ASP A 14 -19.81 -6.96 10.52
C ASP A 14 -19.00 -5.66 10.39
N LYS A 15 -18.04 -5.41 11.29
CA LYS A 15 -17.36 -4.11 11.37
C LYS A 15 -16.22 -3.95 10.40
N VAL A 16 -15.52 -5.04 10.04
CA VAL A 16 -14.35 -5.00 9.15
C VAL A 16 -14.76 -5.30 7.72
N PHE A 17 -15.41 -6.44 7.49
CA PHE A 17 -15.72 -6.90 6.12
C PHE A 17 -17.11 -6.46 5.64
N ARG A 18 -18.02 -6.09 6.55
CA ARG A 18 -19.42 -5.70 6.27
C ARG A 18 -20.25 -6.83 5.64
N THR A 19 -19.79 -8.05 5.79
CA THR A 19 -20.44 -9.28 5.31
C THR A 19 -19.92 -10.47 6.10
N ASP A 20 -20.72 -11.51 6.20
CA ASP A 20 -20.36 -12.81 6.74
C ASP A 20 -20.32 -13.91 5.66
N ASP A 21 -20.46 -13.51 4.39
CA ASP A 21 -20.42 -14.40 3.24
C ASP A 21 -19.07 -15.14 3.16
N PRO A 22 -19.03 -16.48 3.28
CA PRO A 22 -17.81 -17.26 3.25
C PRO A 22 -17.09 -17.22 1.87
N GLU A 23 -17.79 -16.85 0.79
CA GLU A 23 -17.20 -16.67 -0.54
C GLU A 23 -16.47 -15.33 -0.68
N HIS A 24 -16.70 -14.40 0.26
CA HIS A 24 -15.97 -13.13 0.27
C HIS A 24 -14.49 -13.37 0.63
N PRO A 25 -13.51 -12.92 -0.18
CA PRO A 25 -12.11 -13.29 -0.02
C PRO A 25 -11.51 -12.88 1.34
N GLY A 26 -11.91 -11.75 1.89
CA GLY A 26 -11.47 -11.30 3.21
C GLY A 26 -12.05 -12.15 4.34
N VAL A 27 -13.31 -12.54 4.25
CA VAL A 27 -13.98 -13.44 5.21
C VAL A 27 -13.36 -14.82 5.17
N ALA A 28 -13.16 -15.38 3.98
CA ALA A 28 -12.52 -16.67 3.79
C ALA A 28 -11.09 -16.69 4.40
N ALA A 29 -10.29 -15.67 4.12
CA ALA A 29 -8.95 -15.55 4.66
C ALA A 29 -8.94 -15.40 6.19
N PHE A 30 -9.81 -14.58 6.76
CA PHE A 30 -9.95 -14.41 8.20
C PHE A 30 -10.36 -15.71 8.89
N THR A 31 -11.35 -16.40 8.36
CA THR A 31 -11.86 -17.66 8.92
C THR A 31 -10.81 -18.77 8.88
N ALA A 32 -10.02 -18.83 7.79
CA ALA A 32 -8.95 -19.82 7.63
C ALA A 32 -7.81 -19.66 8.64
N GLN A 33 -7.61 -18.47 9.23
CA GLN A 33 -6.58 -18.24 10.25
C GLN A 33 -6.94 -18.84 11.61
N GLY A 34 -8.19 -19.23 11.81
CA GLY A 34 -8.69 -19.74 13.08
C GLY A 34 -9.02 -18.62 14.08
N ARG A 35 -9.16 -18.99 15.35
CA ARG A 35 -9.69 -18.08 16.40
C ARG A 35 -8.67 -17.69 17.47
N THR A 36 -7.49 -18.28 17.46
CA THR A 36 -6.46 -17.95 18.43
C THR A 36 -5.71 -16.70 18.03
N VAL A 37 -5.72 -15.69 18.89
CA VAL A 37 -5.00 -14.44 18.70
C VAL A 37 -3.93 -14.27 19.76
N ILE A 38 -2.82 -13.67 19.37
CA ILE A 38 -1.73 -13.32 20.26
C ILE A 38 -1.47 -11.83 20.19
N SER A 39 -1.20 -11.20 21.32
CA SER A 39 -0.80 -9.80 21.41
C SER A 39 0.32 -9.63 22.42
N GLY A 40 1.16 -8.64 22.22
CA GLY A 40 2.27 -8.32 23.11
C GLY A 40 3.35 -7.50 22.42
N PRO A 41 4.42 -7.14 23.15
CA PRO A 41 5.61 -6.55 22.53
C PRO A 41 6.19 -7.49 21.48
N ILE A 42 6.61 -6.91 20.36
CA ILE A 42 7.26 -7.63 19.26
C ILE A 42 8.62 -7.02 18.94
N GLU A 43 9.48 -7.83 18.37
CA GLU A 43 10.73 -7.40 17.76
C GLU A 43 10.70 -7.80 16.29
N VAL A 44 10.94 -6.85 15.40
CA VAL A 44 11.01 -7.10 13.94
C VAL A 44 12.43 -7.52 13.61
N LEU A 45 12.61 -8.75 13.19
CA LEU A 45 13.92 -9.32 12.86
C LEU A 45 14.36 -8.98 11.44
N ASN A 46 13.42 -8.97 10.50
CA ASN A 46 13.63 -8.60 9.10
C ASN A 46 12.31 -8.25 8.43
N TYR A 47 12.36 -7.77 7.20
CA TYR A 47 11.18 -7.44 6.39
C TYR A 47 10.80 -8.57 5.42
N SER A 48 11.00 -9.84 5.83
CA SER A 48 10.75 -11.02 5.02
C SER A 48 11.59 -11.00 3.72
N TYR A 49 11.04 -11.48 2.62
CA TYR A 49 11.71 -11.55 1.32
C TYR A 49 11.74 -10.22 0.55
N PHE A 50 11.03 -9.19 1.01
CA PHE A 50 10.84 -7.96 0.22
C PHE A 50 12.14 -7.18 -0.02
N GLU A 51 13.07 -7.17 0.93
CA GLU A 51 14.37 -6.51 0.76
C GLU A 51 15.28 -7.23 -0.24
N GLU A 52 15.20 -8.56 -0.26
CA GLU A 52 16.00 -9.41 -1.14
C GLU A 52 15.45 -9.45 -2.55
N ASP A 53 14.12 -9.64 -2.69
CA ASP A 53 13.46 -9.78 -4.00
C ASP A 53 13.25 -8.43 -4.72
N PHE A 54 13.17 -7.33 -3.96
CA PHE A 54 12.88 -5.99 -4.49
C PHE A 54 13.83 -4.90 -3.95
N PRO A 55 15.16 -5.06 -4.05
CA PRO A 55 16.13 -4.17 -3.41
C PRO A 55 16.04 -2.72 -3.89
N ASP A 56 15.68 -2.52 -5.16
CA ASP A 56 15.57 -1.19 -5.76
C ASP A 56 14.22 -0.52 -5.56
N THR A 57 13.22 -1.27 -5.12
CA THR A 57 11.83 -0.82 -5.06
C THR A 57 11.28 -0.79 -3.64
N PHE A 58 11.53 -1.84 -2.84
CA PHE A 58 11.05 -1.89 -1.46
C PHE A 58 11.70 -0.81 -0.60
N ARG A 59 10.88 -0.09 0.18
CA ARG A 59 11.31 0.90 1.16
C ARG A 59 10.44 0.80 2.40
N THR A 60 11.06 0.95 3.56
CA THR A 60 10.30 1.13 4.81
C THR A 60 9.70 2.53 4.88
N ALA A 61 8.69 2.72 5.72
CA ALA A 61 8.10 4.04 5.93
C ALA A 61 9.15 5.07 6.42
N MET A 62 10.09 4.62 7.26
CA MET A 62 11.17 5.49 7.76
C MET A 62 12.13 5.90 6.65
N THR A 63 12.50 4.98 5.77
CA THR A 63 13.35 5.29 4.61
C THR A 63 12.67 6.29 3.68
N ILE A 64 11.38 6.09 3.37
CA ILE A 64 10.61 7.02 2.54
C ILE A 64 10.55 8.41 3.17
N ARG A 65 10.32 8.51 4.49
CA ARG A 65 10.34 9.81 5.20
C ARG A 65 11.69 10.52 5.07
N SER A 66 12.78 9.80 5.22
CA SER A 66 14.13 10.36 5.07
C SER A 66 14.36 10.86 3.65
N GLU A 67 14.01 10.07 2.65
CA GLU A 67 14.14 10.46 1.24
C GLU A 67 13.24 11.66 0.87
N ILE A 68 12.05 11.77 1.43
CA ILE A 68 11.16 12.95 1.30
C ILE A 68 11.83 14.18 1.87
N ALA A 69 12.40 14.09 3.08
CA ALA A 69 13.09 15.19 3.73
C ALA A 69 14.36 15.62 2.97
N GLU A 70 15.15 14.67 2.48
CA GLU A 70 16.35 14.94 1.67
C GLU A 70 16.02 15.65 0.35
N ARG A 71 14.85 15.40 -0.24
CA ARG A 71 14.36 16.08 -1.43
C ARG A 71 13.81 17.48 -1.13
N GLY A 72 13.62 17.81 0.14
CA GLY A 72 13.00 19.06 0.57
C GLY A 72 11.50 19.13 0.25
N TRP A 73 10.82 17.99 0.14
CA TRP A 73 9.40 17.95 -0.14
C TRP A 73 8.58 18.13 1.15
N GLU A 74 7.73 19.15 1.18
CA GLU A 74 6.82 19.43 2.30
C GLU A 74 5.41 18.89 2.04
N ARG A 75 4.97 18.93 0.78
CA ARG A 75 3.65 18.48 0.36
C ARG A 75 3.76 17.35 -0.63
N VAL A 76 3.42 16.13 -0.19
CA VAL A 76 3.59 14.89 -0.96
C VAL A 76 2.25 14.21 -1.15
N VAL A 77 1.92 13.93 -2.40
CA VAL A 77 0.73 13.16 -2.78
C VAL A 77 1.12 11.71 -2.97
N ALA A 78 0.42 10.79 -2.32
CA ALA A 78 0.60 9.36 -2.54
C ALA A 78 -0.41 8.83 -3.58
N PHE A 79 0.06 7.99 -4.47
CA PHE A 79 -0.74 7.17 -5.35
C PHE A 79 -0.41 5.69 -5.13
N GLN A 80 -1.41 4.90 -4.75
CA GLN A 80 -1.24 3.46 -4.54
C GLN A 80 -1.63 2.69 -5.77
N THR A 81 -0.83 1.70 -6.15
CA THR A 81 -1.20 0.79 -7.23
C THR A 81 -0.70 -0.62 -7.01
N ARG A 82 -1.46 -1.60 -7.50
CA ARG A 82 -1.03 -2.98 -7.67
C ARG A 82 -0.99 -3.39 -9.15
N ASN A 83 -1.29 -2.46 -10.05
CA ASN A 83 -1.33 -2.67 -11.49
C ASN A 83 -0.30 -1.78 -12.19
N PRO A 84 0.08 -2.10 -13.43
CA PRO A 84 0.77 -1.16 -14.29
C PRO A 84 -0.03 0.14 -14.42
N MET A 85 0.66 1.26 -14.43
CA MET A 85 0.01 2.55 -14.62
C MET A 85 -0.19 2.85 -16.11
N HIS A 86 -1.22 3.62 -16.42
CA HIS A 86 -1.52 4.12 -17.77
C HIS A 86 -1.81 5.62 -17.72
N ARG A 87 -2.03 6.25 -18.89
CA ARG A 87 -2.19 7.71 -19.02
C ARG A 87 -3.21 8.35 -18.08
N ALA A 88 -4.31 7.66 -17.76
CA ALA A 88 -5.28 8.21 -16.80
C ALA A 88 -4.72 8.29 -15.37
N HIS A 89 -3.89 7.33 -14.96
CA HIS A 89 -3.23 7.37 -13.64
C HIS A 89 -2.17 8.47 -13.59
N GLU A 90 -1.40 8.64 -14.64
CA GLU A 90 -0.46 9.74 -14.77
C GLU A 90 -1.17 11.08 -14.67
N GLU A 91 -2.27 11.26 -15.40
CA GLU A 91 -3.07 12.49 -15.37
C GLU A 91 -3.64 12.77 -13.97
N LEU A 92 -4.15 11.74 -13.26
CA LEU A 92 -4.61 11.91 -11.87
C LEU A 92 -3.49 12.41 -10.95
N CYS A 93 -2.29 11.86 -11.09
CA CYS A 93 -1.14 12.32 -10.31
C CYS A 93 -0.77 13.76 -10.66
N ARG A 94 -0.77 14.11 -11.95
CA ARG A 94 -0.48 15.48 -12.42
C ARG A 94 -1.50 16.49 -11.91
N MET A 95 -2.79 16.19 -12.04
CA MET A 95 -3.86 17.03 -11.52
C MET A 95 -3.73 17.25 -10.01
N ALA A 96 -3.50 16.17 -9.26
CA ALA A 96 -3.32 16.27 -7.81
C ALA A 96 -2.10 17.11 -7.42
N MET A 97 -0.99 17.02 -8.17
CA MET A 97 0.18 17.88 -7.95
C MET A 97 -0.16 19.36 -8.19
N GLU A 98 -0.86 19.66 -9.26
CA GLU A 98 -1.24 21.04 -9.61
C GLU A 98 -2.24 21.62 -8.61
N ASP A 99 -3.34 20.91 -8.33
CA ASP A 99 -4.42 21.38 -7.46
C ASP A 99 -3.95 21.61 -6.02
N LEU A 100 -3.04 20.76 -5.55
CA LEU A 100 -2.51 20.84 -4.19
C LEU A 100 -1.21 21.64 -4.09
N SER A 101 -0.63 22.10 -5.21
CA SER A 101 0.72 22.64 -5.25
C SER A 101 1.72 21.72 -4.54
N ALA A 102 1.69 20.44 -4.88
CA ALA A 102 2.51 19.44 -4.22
C ALA A 102 3.93 19.42 -4.82
N ASP A 103 4.92 19.17 -3.95
CA ASP A 103 6.33 19.10 -4.34
C ASP A 103 6.65 17.80 -5.06
N GLY A 104 5.89 16.72 -4.77
CA GLY A 104 6.12 15.45 -5.39
C GLY A 104 5.00 14.41 -5.18
N VAL A 105 5.11 13.34 -5.95
CA VAL A 105 4.22 12.17 -5.87
C VAL A 105 5.02 10.95 -5.40
N LEU A 106 4.51 10.26 -4.40
CA LEU A 106 4.93 8.91 -4.05
C LEU A 106 4.04 7.90 -4.80
N ILE A 107 4.56 7.22 -5.80
CA ILE A 107 3.92 6.04 -6.39
C ILE A 107 4.32 4.83 -5.54
N HIS A 108 3.36 4.31 -4.78
CA HIS A 108 3.59 3.25 -3.80
C HIS A 108 2.99 1.94 -4.31
N MET A 109 3.86 1.09 -4.87
CA MET A 109 3.48 -0.16 -5.49
C MET A 109 3.32 -1.27 -4.46
N LEU A 110 2.23 -2.03 -4.53
CA LEU A 110 2.01 -3.20 -3.70
C LEU A 110 2.90 -4.36 -4.17
N LEU A 111 3.74 -4.89 -3.29
CA LEU A 111 4.64 -6.01 -3.55
C LEU A 111 4.14 -7.35 -3.00
N GLY A 112 3.07 -7.35 -2.21
CA GLY A 112 2.50 -8.55 -1.59
C GLY A 112 2.02 -9.60 -2.59
N LYS A 113 1.39 -10.66 -2.09
CA LYS A 113 0.95 -11.79 -2.89
C LYS A 113 0.09 -11.38 -4.06
N LEU A 114 0.45 -11.91 -5.23
CA LEU A 114 -0.30 -11.72 -6.47
C LEU A 114 -1.47 -12.70 -6.54
N LYS A 115 -2.55 -12.25 -7.18
CA LYS A 115 -3.65 -13.13 -7.58
C LYS A 115 -3.38 -13.71 -8.96
N PRO A 116 -3.98 -14.86 -9.32
CA PRO A 116 -3.94 -15.36 -10.69
C PRO A 116 -4.41 -14.28 -11.68
N GLY A 117 -3.58 -13.99 -12.68
CA GLY A 117 -3.84 -12.93 -13.66
C GLY A 117 -3.24 -11.55 -13.34
N ASP A 118 -2.69 -11.33 -12.14
CA ASP A 118 -1.96 -10.11 -11.84
C ASP A 118 -0.63 -10.06 -12.61
N ILE A 119 -0.22 -8.86 -12.99
CA ILE A 119 1.07 -8.62 -13.66
C ILE A 119 2.22 -8.75 -12.65
N PRO A 120 3.31 -9.45 -12.96
CA PRO A 120 4.47 -9.56 -12.08
C PRO A 120 5.04 -8.22 -11.62
N ALA A 121 5.60 -8.18 -10.41
CA ALA A 121 6.03 -6.93 -9.78
C ALA A 121 7.17 -6.24 -10.53
N ASP A 122 8.11 -6.98 -11.09
CA ASP A 122 9.21 -6.48 -11.93
C ASP A 122 8.70 -5.81 -13.21
N VAL A 123 7.71 -6.40 -13.86
CA VAL A 123 7.08 -5.81 -15.07
C VAL A 123 6.31 -4.54 -14.71
N ARG A 124 5.60 -4.53 -13.57
CA ARG A 124 4.91 -3.34 -13.07
C ARG A 124 5.88 -2.22 -12.76
N ASP A 125 6.95 -2.52 -12.03
CA ASP A 125 7.99 -1.55 -11.67
C ASP A 125 8.63 -0.94 -12.92
N ALA A 126 9.07 -1.78 -13.85
CA ALA A 126 9.68 -1.32 -15.11
C ALA A 126 8.73 -0.41 -15.92
N SER A 127 7.45 -0.78 -16.01
CA SER A 127 6.46 0.01 -16.74
C SER A 127 6.16 1.35 -16.06
N ILE A 128 6.06 1.38 -14.73
CA ILE A 128 5.84 2.59 -13.95
C ILE A 128 7.03 3.54 -14.07
N ARG A 129 8.25 3.05 -13.89
CA ARG A 129 9.46 3.85 -14.04
C ARG A 129 9.57 4.44 -15.44
N LYS A 130 9.27 3.63 -16.47
CA LYS A 130 9.27 4.11 -17.86
C LYS A 130 8.26 5.21 -18.10
N MET A 131 7.07 5.11 -17.49
CA MET A 131 6.06 6.16 -17.57
C MET A 131 6.52 7.43 -16.85
N VAL A 132 7.13 7.29 -15.66
CA VAL A 132 7.66 8.42 -14.91
C VAL A 132 8.73 9.15 -15.73
N ASP A 133 9.67 8.43 -16.33
CA ASP A 133 10.73 9.00 -17.16
C ASP A 133 10.20 9.77 -18.38
N LEU A 134 9.07 9.33 -18.95
CA LEU A 134 8.53 9.93 -20.17
C LEU A 134 7.58 11.12 -19.91
N TYR A 135 6.91 11.15 -18.77
CA TYR A 135 5.75 12.04 -18.58
C TYR A 135 5.81 12.93 -17.34
N PHE A 136 6.70 12.68 -16.40
CA PHE A 136 6.83 13.49 -15.22
C PHE A 136 8.09 14.36 -15.24
N PRO A 137 8.06 15.55 -14.63
CA PRO A 137 9.26 16.35 -14.46
C PRO A 137 10.33 15.61 -13.65
N PRO A 138 11.62 15.85 -13.93
CA PRO A 138 12.70 15.28 -13.12
C PRO A 138 12.53 15.60 -11.61
N ASN A 139 12.81 14.63 -10.77
CA ASN A 139 12.72 14.74 -9.30
C ASN A 139 11.32 15.04 -8.72
N SER A 140 10.24 14.89 -9.50
CA SER A 140 8.87 15.10 -9.02
C SER A 140 8.17 13.80 -8.57
N VAL A 141 8.76 12.64 -8.82
CA VAL A 141 8.16 11.35 -8.46
C VAL A 141 9.16 10.46 -7.73
N MET A 142 8.67 9.79 -6.72
CA MET A 142 9.34 8.69 -6.02
C MET A 142 8.56 7.40 -6.28
N VAL A 143 9.20 6.40 -6.85
CA VAL A 143 8.60 5.07 -7.08
C VAL A 143 9.16 4.12 -6.03
N THR A 144 8.30 3.62 -5.16
CA THR A 144 8.66 2.64 -4.13
C THR A 144 7.62 1.53 -4.04
N GLY A 145 7.96 0.48 -3.33
CA GLY A 145 7.04 -0.61 -3.05
C GLY A 145 6.96 -0.92 -1.57
N TYR A 146 5.88 -1.57 -1.17
CA TYR A 146 5.69 -2.02 0.20
C TYR A 146 5.10 -3.44 0.25
N GLY A 147 5.55 -4.19 1.25
CA GLY A 147 5.10 -5.56 1.47
C GLY A 147 3.77 -5.59 2.22
N PHE A 148 2.68 -5.78 1.51
CA PHE A 148 1.35 -5.89 2.08
C PHE A 148 0.44 -6.71 1.19
N ASP A 149 -0.38 -7.58 1.78
CA ASP A 149 -1.41 -8.34 1.09
C ASP A 149 -2.76 -7.64 1.24
N MET A 150 -3.55 -7.59 0.16
CA MET A 150 -4.89 -7.01 0.20
C MET A 150 -5.80 -7.81 1.14
N LEU A 151 -6.45 -7.11 2.06
CA LEU A 151 -7.34 -7.71 3.07
C LEU A 151 -8.79 -7.85 2.59
N SER A 152 -9.16 -7.14 1.55
CA SER A 152 -10.55 -7.03 1.06
C SER A 152 -11.51 -6.51 2.14
N ALA A 153 -11.03 -5.59 2.98
CA ALA A 153 -11.75 -5.03 4.13
C ALA A 153 -12.47 -3.69 3.81
N GLY A 154 -12.71 -3.41 2.53
CA GLY A 154 -13.50 -2.27 2.07
C GLY A 154 -13.02 -0.92 2.63
N PRO A 155 -13.93 -0.08 3.19
CA PRO A 155 -13.58 1.26 3.67
C PRO A 155 -12.50 1.26 4.77
N ARG A 156 -12.46 0.25 5.62
CA ARG A 156 -11.41 0.15 6.67
C ARG A 156 -10.04 -0.09 6.08
N GLU A 157 -9.95 -0.90 5.04
CA GLU A 157 -8.68 -1.09 4.31
C GLU A 157 -8.24 0.20 3.61
N ALA A 158 -9.16 0.96 3.03
CA ALA A 158 -8.84 2.26 2.44
C ALA A 158 -8.24 3.23 3.47
N VAL A 159 -8.81 3.30 4.68
CA VAL A 159 -8.26 4.09 5.79
C VAL A 159 -6.89 3.56 6.23
N LEU A 160 -6.71 2.24 6.32
CA LEU A 160 -5.41 1.63 6.66
C LEU A 160 -4.34 2.01 5.63
N HIS A 161 -4.68 1.99 4.36
CA HIS A 161 -3.78 2.44 3.29
C HIS A 161 -3.42 3.93 3.41
N ALA A 162 -4.35 4.77 3.83
CA ALA A 162 -4.06 6.18 4.12
C ALA A 162 -3.08 6.34 5.30
N VAL A 163 -3.27 5.57 6.38
CA VAL A 163 -2.36 5.55 7.53
C VAL A 163 -0.94 5.12 7.13
N PHE A 164 -0.78 4.12 6.27
CA PHE A 164 0.54 3.74 5.77
C PHE A 164 1.25 4.89 5.05
N ARG A 165 0.54 5.66 4.23
CA ARG A 165 1.12 6.81 3.51
C ARG A 165 1.40 7.98 4.45
N GLN A 166 0.55 8.22 5.42
CA GLN A 166 0.80 9.18 6.49
C GLN A 166 2.08 8.81 7.28
N ASN A 167 2.24 7.54 7.64
CA ASN A 167 3.45 7.05 8.30
C ASN A 167 4.69 7.19 7.41
N ALA A 168 4.56 7.04 6.11
CA ALA A 168 5.63 7.26 5.15
C ALA A 168 5.95 8.76 4.88
N GLY A 169 5.22 9.68 5.48
CA GLY A 169 5.46 11.12 5.35
C GLY A 169 4.62 11.81 4.26
N CYS A 170 3.68 11.12 3.63
CA CYS A 170 2.78 11.75 2.67
C CYS A 170 1.71 12.59 3.37
N THR A 171 1.33 13.70 2.74
CA THR A 171 0.33 14.64 3.24
C THR A 171 -1.05 14.42 2.63
N HIS A 172 -1.10 13.84 1.44
CA HIS A 172 -2.33 13.58 0.67
C HIS A 172 -2.29 12.18 0.04
N LEU A 173 -3.46 11.63 -0.24
CA LEU A 173 -3.64 10.33 -0.90
C LEU A 173 -4.70 10.45 -1.99
N ILE A 174 -4.40 9.97 -3.18
CA ILE A 174 -5.37 9.78 -4.27
C ILE A 174 -6.15 8.49 -4.00
N VAL A 175 -7.46 8.55 -3.96
CA VAL A 175 -8.40 7.43 -3.77
C VAL A 175 -9.45 7.40 -4.85
#